data_0deb4b2ca615bf5cc7c34aca6f56bdfd
#
_entry.id   0deb4b2ca615bf5cc7c34aca6f56bdfd
#
_cell.length_a   1.000
_cell.length_b   1.000
_cell.length_c   1.000
_cell.angle_alpha   90.00
_cell.angle_beta   90.00
_cell.angle_gamma   90.00
#
_symmetry.space_group_name_H-M   'P 1'
#
loop_
_entity.id
_entity.type
_entity.pdbx_description
1 polymer ?
#
loop_
_entity_poly.entity_id
_entity_poly.type
_entity_poly.pdbx_seq_one_letter_code
_entity_poly.pdbx_strand_id
1 'polypeptide(L)'
;MKTLQKIVNGVLAGLMIAIGGSVFLACYGDGSVVNRAIGAFFFSIALLCICYKGYSLYTGKIGFIPEKHDGEAFAVLLWGLLGNLIATVGLGLALRYAIPNIGSVAEAICNAKLGQDLGQTIIRGIFCGVLMYLAVSIYRDKNTVVGILFCVPVFILAGFEHSIANMFYFAAAGSFSLDVVIYIAIVVLGNTIGGMLVPFLAMVKPKQK
;
A
#
# COMPACT_ATOMS: atom_id res chain seq x y z
N MET A 1 -5.64 22.62 1.96
CA MET A 1 -6.28 21.88 3.10
C MET A 1 -5.55 22.19 4.41
N LYS A 2 -6.25 22.24 5.56
CA LYS A 2 -5.60 22.33 6.88
C LYS A 2 -4.84 21.04 7.17
N THR A 3 -3.75 21.10 7.94
CA THR A 3 -2.91 19.93 8.29
C THR A 3 -3.73 18.78 8.86
N LEU A 4 -4.63 19.06 9.81
CA LEU A 4 -5.50 18.03 10.39
C LEU A 4 -6.35 17.31 9.33
N GLN A 5 -6.87 17.99 8.32
CA GLN A 5 -7.65 17.38 7.26
C GLN A 5 -6.80 16.42 6.39
N LYS A 6 -5.51 16.75 6.17
CA LYS A 6 -4.57 15.87 5.45
C LYS A 6 -4.31 14.58 6.23
N ILE A 7 -4.09 14.71 7.55
CA ILE A 7 -3.90 13.55 8.45
C ILE A 7 -5.16 12.69 8.47
N VAL A 8 -6.35 13.29 8.68
CA VAL A 8 -7.63 12.55 8.71
C VAL A 8 -7.88 11.80 7.40
N ASN A 9 -7.61 12.41 6.25
CA ASN A 9 -7.70 11.73 4.96
C ASN A 9 -6.70 10.56 4.84
N GLY A 10 -5.53 10.68 5.46
CA GLY A 10 -4.58 9.58 5.58
C GLY A 10 -5.10 8.46 6.49
N VAL A 11 -5.67 8.82 7.65
CA VAL A 11 -6.29 7.84 8.57
C VAL A 11 -7.39 7.05 7.88
N LEU A 12 -8.26 7.71 7.12
CA LEU A 12 -9.32 7.04 6.35
C LEU A 12 -8.75 6.09 5.28
N ALA A 13 -7.66 6.47 4.61
CA ALA A 13 -6.99 5.57 3.67
C ALA A 13 -6.37 4.37 4.40
N GLY A 14 -5.69 4.59 5.52
CA GLY A 14 -5.12 3.52 6.35
C GLY A 14 -6.17 2.55 6.89
N LEU A 15 -7.35 3.06 7.27
CA LEU A 15 -8.49 2.24 7.67
C LEU A 15 -8.91 1.28 6.53
N MET A 16 -9.02 1.79 5.30
CA MET A 16 -9.36 0.93 4.15
C MET A 16 -8.29 -0.13 3.91
N ILE A 17 -6.99 0.23 3.99
CA ILE A 17 -5.90 -0.75 3.86
C ILE A 17 -5.96 -1.81 4.96
N ALA A 18 -6.27 -1.44 6.20
CA ALA A 18 -6.43 -2.40 7.29
C ALA A 18 -7.60 -3.38 7.04
N ILE A 19 -8.74 -2.90 6.54
CA ILE A 19 -9.87 -3.76 6.16
C ILE A 19 -9.46 -4.74 5.05
N GLY A 20 -8.88 -4.25 3.95
CA GLY A 20 -8.42 -5.10 2.84
C GLY A 20 -7.35 -6.09 3.29
N GLY A 21 -6.40 -5.64 4.11
CA GLY A 21 -5.35 -6.48 4.69
C GLY A 21 -5.90 -7.58 5.60
N SER A 22 -6.94 -7.29 6.37
CA SER A 22 -7.60 -8.29 7.24
C SER A 22 -8.24 -9.40 6.44
N VAL A 23 -8.93 -9.06 5.35
CA VAL A 23 -9.53 -10.07 4.44
C VAL A 23 -8.43 -10.94 3.82
N PHE A 24 -7.33 -10.31 3.37
CA PHE A 24 -6.19 -11.07 2.82
C PHE A 24 -5.60 -12.03 3.86
N LEU A 25 -5.34 -11.58 5.08
CA LEU A 25 -4.80 -12.42 6.16
C LEU A 25 -5.75 -13.59 6.49
N ALA A 26 -7.07 -13.33 6.55
CA ALA A 26 -8.07 -14.35 6.79
C ALA A 26 -8.07 -15.45 5.71
N CYS A 27 -7.88 -15.06 4.45
CA CYS A 27 -7.80 -15.99 3.30
C CYS A 27 -6.43 -16.66 3.16
N TYR A 28 -5.37 -16.10 3.77
CA TYR A 28 -4.00 -16.62 3.65
C TYR A 28 -3.74 -17.81 4.57
N GLY A 29 -4.44 -17.90 5.69
CA GLY A 29 -4.10 -18.75 6.84
C GLY A 29 -4.12 -20.26 6.58
N ASP A 30 -4.83 -20.75 5.56
CA ASP A 30 -4.93 -22.19 5.23
C ASP A 30 -3.88 -22.67 4.20
N GLY A 31 -3.02 -21.77 3.71
CA GLY A 31 -2.00 -22.09 2.72
C GLY A 31 -2.53 -22.33 1.29
N SER A 32 -3.85 -22.29 1.07
CA SER A 32 -4.46 -22.49 -0.25
C SER A 32 -4.11 -21.38 -1.22
N VAL A 33 -3.63 -21.74 -2.42
CA VAL A 33 -3.37 -20.78 -3.50
C VAL A 33 -4.66 -20.08 -3.95
N VAL A 34 -5.77 -20.82 -3.99
CA VAL A 34 -7.08 -20.28 -4.38
C VAL A 34 -7.55 -19.24 -3.36
N ASN A 35 -7.50 -19.56 -2.07
CA ASN A 35 -7.91 -18.63 -1.02
C ASN A 35 -7.03 -17.39 -0.97
N ARG A 36 -5.71 -17.53 -1.19
CA ARG A 36 -4.82 -16.37 -1.34
C ARG A 36 -5.20 -15.49 -2.54
N ALA A 37 -5.58 -16.09 -3.67
CA ALA A 37 -6.04 -15.33 -4.83
C ALA A 37 -7.36 -14.60 -4.55
N ILE A 38 -8.30 -15.25 -3.87
CA ILE A 38 -9.56 -14.64 -3.43
C ILE A 38 -9.28 -13.47 -2.47
N GLY A 39 -8.44 -13.67 -1.47
CA GLY A 39 -8.06 -12.61 -0.52
C GLY A 39 -7.37 -11.44 -1.20
N ALA A 40 -6.47 -11.69 -2.15
CA ALA A 40 -5.80 -10.67 -2.95
C ALA A 40 -6.81 -9.87 -3.80
N PHE A 41 -7.79 -10.54 -4.40
CA PHE A 41 -8.85 -9.88 -5.15
C PHE A 41 -9.71 -8.99 -4.25
N PHE A 42 -10.15 -9.49 -3.11
CA PHE A 42 -10.96 -8.70 -2.18
C PHE A 42 -10.17 -7.57 -1.49
N PHE A 43 -8.85 -7.67 -1.39
CA PHE A 43 -8.04 -6.54 -0.95
C PHE A 43 -8.23 -5.29 -1.84
N SER A 44 -8.58 -5.47 -3.11
CA SER A 44 -8.82 -4.36 -4.05
C SER A 44 -9.91 -3.39 -3.56
N ILE A 45 -10.84 -3.82 -2.68
CA ILE A 45 -11.86 -2.95 -2.07
C ILE A 45 -11.22 -1.75 -1.37
N ALA A 46 -10.04 -1.93 -0.78
CA ALA A 46 -9.34 -0.86 -0.09
C ALA A 46 -9.01 0.29 -1.05
N LEU A 47 -8.31 -0.01 -2.15
CA LEU A 47 -7.93 1.01 -3.12
C LEU A 47 -9.14 1.58 -3.86
N LEU A 48 -10.17 0.76 -4.12
CA LEU A 48 -11.42 1.18 -4.73
C LEU A 48 -12.12 2.25 -3.87
N CYS A 49 -12.30 1.99 -2.58
CA CYS A 49 -12.88 2.97 -1.64
C CYS A 49 -12.02 4.23 -1.53
N ILE A 50 -10.69 4.08 -1.47
CA ILE A 50 -9.74 5.19 -1.40
C ILE A 50 -9.89 6.10 -2.62
N CYS A 51 -9.95 5.54 -3.82
CA CYS A 51 -10.12 6.30 -5.07
C CYS A 51 -11.48 6.99 -5.15
N TYR A 52 -12.58 6.28 -4.87
CA TYR A 52 -13.92 6.86 -4.92
C TYR A 52 -14.16 7.97 -3.89
N LYS A 53 -13.55 7.85 -2.70
CA LYS A 53 -13.70 8.83 -1.62
C LYS A 53 -12.62 9.92 -1.64
N GLY A 54 -11.59 9.80 -2.49
CA GLY A 54 -10.51 10.77 -2.58
C GLY A 54 -9.57 10.77 -1.37
N TYR A 55 -9.48 9.67 -0.61
CA TYR A 55 -8.60 9.56 0.56
C TYR A 55 -7.12 9.61 0.20
N SER A 56 -6.27 9.94 1.17
CA SER A 56 -4.84 10.16 0.94
C SER A 56 -4.01 8.92 1.27
N LEU A 57 -3.92 8.00 0.31
CA LEU A 57 -2.98 6.88 0.39
C LEU A 57 -1.63 7.32 -0.21
N TYR A 58 -0.55 7.17 0.55
CA TYR A 58 0.80 7.57 0.12
C TYR A 58 1.18 6.96 -1.23
N THR A 59 1.11 5.62 -1.33
CA THR A 59 1.50 4.86 -2.53
C THR A 59 0.63 5.18 -3.75
N GLY A 60 -0.63 5.58 -3.52
CA GLY A 60 -1.54 6.00 -4.57
C GLY A 60 -1.35 7.44 -5.05
N LYS A 61 -0.60 8.27 -4.30
CA LYS A 61 -0.40 9.70 -4.62
C LYS A 61 1.03 10.03 -5.02
N ILE A 62 2.03 9.27 -4.59
CA ILE A 62 3.45 9.57 -4.83
C ILE A 62 3.77 9.65 -6.33
N GLY A 63 3.14 8.81 -7.15
CA GLY A 63 3.37 8.78 -8.59
C GLY A 63 2.89 10.04 -9.34
N PHE A 64 2.08 10.91 -8.70
CA PHE A 64 1.61 12.16 -9.31
C PHE A 64 2.46 13.39 -8.93
N ILE A 65 3.48 13.21 -8.09
CA ILE A 65 4.43 14.29 -7.75
C ILE A 65 5.18 14.82 -8.97
N PRO A 66 5.64 14.00 -9.93
CA PRO A 66 6.26 14.53 -11.14
C PRO A 66 5.37 15.49 -11.94
N GLU A 67 4.04 15.24 -11.93
CA GLU A 67 3.07 16.11 -12.63
C GLU A 67 2.72 17.36 -11.79
N LYS A 68 2.64 17.21 -10.47
CA LYS A 68 2.27 18.26 -9.53
C LYS A 68 3.15 18.22 -8.29
N HIS A 69 4.20 19.02 -8.30
CA HIS A 69 5.27 19.06 -7.29
C HIS A 69 5.27 20.35 -6.44
N ASP A 70 4.10 20.91 -6.17
CA ASP A 70 3.94 22.07 -5.28
C ASP A 70 4.02 21.68 -3.79
N GLY A 71 4.23 22.67 -2.93
CA GLY A 71 4.32 22.45 -1.47
C GLY A 71 3.06 21.82 -0.87
N GLU A 72 1.88 22.04 -1.46
CA GLU A 72 0.63 21.42 -1.02
C GLU A 72 0.61 19.91 -1.33
N ALA A 73 1.08 19.49 -2.51
CA ALA A 73 1.18 18.09 -2.88
C ALA A 73 2.13 17.32 -1.94
N PHE A 74 3.30 17.88 -1.64
CA PHE A 74 4.24 17.31 -0.66
C PHE A 74 3.64 17.24 0.75
N ALA A 75 2.94 18.29 1.18
CA ALA A 75 2.29 18.30 2.48
C ALA A 75 1.17 17.23 2.56
N VAL A 76 0.39 17.02 1.50
CA VAL A 76 -0.62 15.96 1.43
C VAL A 76 0.03 14.58 1.51
N LEU A 77 1.19 14.36 0.87
CA LEU A 77 1.93 13.11 0.96
C LEU A 77 2.43 12.83 2.38
N LEU A 78 3.13 13.78 2.99
CA LEU A 78 3.75 13.58 4.30
C LEU A 78 2.70 13.42 5.41
N TRP A 79 1.73 14.32 5.49
CA TRP A 79 0.66 14.23 6.47
C TRP A 79 -0.30 13.06 6.21
N GLY A 80 -0.49 12.70 4.92
CA GLY A 80 -1.21 11.51 4.51
C GLY A 80 -0.50 10.23 4.97
N LEU A 81 0.83 10.13 4.78
CA LEU A 81 1.64 9.00 5.24
C LEU A 81 1.56 8.84 6.77
N LEU A 82 1.64 9.95 7.52
CA LEU A 82 1.46 9.91 8.97
C LEU A 82 0.07 9.38 9.34
N GLY A 83 -0.98 9.83 8.66
CA GLY A 83 -2.34 9.31 8.87
C GLY A 83 -2.46 7.82 8.52
N ASN A 84 -1.83 7.38 7.42
CA ASN A 84 -1.78 5.96 7.06
C ASN A 84 -1.13 5.13 8.17
N LEU A 85 0.02 5.58 8.69
CA LEU A 85 0.74 4.91 9.78
C LEU A 85 -0.11 4.81 11.05
N ILE A 86 -0.71 5.92 11.49
CA ILE A 86 -1.55 5.95 12.70
C ILE A 86 -2.69 4.93 12.60
N ALA A 87 -3.41 4.91 11.47
CA ALA A 87 -4.54 4.02 11.28
C ALA A 87 -4.11 2.56 11.19
N THR A 88 -3.09 2.25 10.39
CA THR A 88 -2.64 0.88 10.17
C THR A 88 -2.05 0.27 11.44
N VAL A 89 -1.30 1.04 12.23
CA VAL A 89 -0.77 0.57 13.52
C VAL A 89 -1.89 0.36 14.53
N GLY A 90 -2.76 1.36 14.72
CA GLY A 90 -3.86 1.25 15.68
C GLY A 90 -4.82 0.11 15.36
N LEU A 91 -5.21 -0.03 14.08
CA LEU A 91 -6.13 -1.09 13.65
C LEU A 91 -5.45 -2.46 13.59
N GLY A 92 -4.17 -2.55 13.26
CA GLY A 92 -3.41 -3.80 13.32
C GLY A 92 -3.40 -4.38 14.73
N LEU A 93 -3.11 -3.55 15.73
CA LEU A 93 -3.17 -3.95 17.15
C LEU A 93 -4.58 -4.31 17.61
N ALA A 94 -5.58 -3.52 17.22
CA ALA A 94 -6.97 -3.79 17.57
C ALA A 94 -7.47 -5.12 16.98
N LEU A 95 -7.13 -5.40 15.71
CA LEU A 95 -7.54 -6.63 15.04
C LEU A 95 -6.76 -7.86 15.52
N ARG A 96 -5.49 -7.70 15.89
CA ARG A 96 -4.74 -8.76 16.60
C ARG A 96 -5.46 -9.20 17.87
N TYR A 97 -5.98 -8.23 18.65
CA TYR A 97 -6.73 -8.51 19.86
C TYR A 97 -8.11 -9.13 19.56
N ALA A 98 -8.85 -8.56 18.62
CA ALA A 98 -10.21 -8.96 18.32
C ALA A 98 -10.31 -10.30 17.56
N ILE A 99 -9.32 -10.61 16.71
CA ILE A 99 -9.29 -11.79 15.84
C ILE A 99 -7.89 -12.43 15.92
N PRO A 100 -7.58 -13.23 16.95
CA PRO A 100 -6.23 -13.76 17.21
C PRO A 100 -5.61 -14.50 16.02
N ASN A 101 -6.40 -15.17 15.19
CA ASN A 101 -5.92 -15.86 14.00
C ASN A 101 -5.28 -14.91 12.97
N ILE A 102 -5.76 -13.66 12.86
CA ILE A 102 -5.12 -12.64 12.02
C ILE A 102 -3.70 -12.35 12.51
N GLY A 103 -3.51 -12.30 13.83
CA GLY A 103 -2.20 -12.04 14.43
C GLY A 103 -1.18 -13.13 14.10
N SER A 104 -1.53 -14.42 14.24
CA SER A 104 -0.63 -15.53 13.96
C SER A 104 -0.27 -15.65 12.47
N VAL A 105 -1.23 -15.41 11.58
CA VAL A 105 -0.98 -15.38 10.12
C VAL A 105 -0.08 -14.20 9.74
N ALA A 106 -0.33 -13.02 10.34
CA ALA A 106 0.50 -11.84 10.10
C ALA A 106 1.94 -12.09 10.57
N GLU A 107 2.15 -12.75 11.71
CA GLU A 107 3.48 -13.08 12.23
C GLU A 107 4.28 -13.97 11.27
N ALA A 108 3.65 -15.02 10.72
CA ALA A 108 4.29 -15.90 9.74
C ALA A 108 4.70 -15.13 8.46
N ILE A 109 3.85 -14.24 7.96
CA ILE A 109 4.14 -13.39 6.81
C ILE A 109 5.27 -12.41 7.12
N CYS A 110 5.24 -11.76 8.29
CA CYS A 110 6.24 -10.77 8.68
C CYS A 110 7.63 -11.39 8.90
N ASN A 111 7.71 -12.59 9.46
CA ASN A 111 8.97 -13.31 9.58
C ASN A 111 9.59 -13.62 8.20
N ALA A 112 8.79 -14.06 7.25
CA ALA A 112 9.25 -14.27 5.88
C ALA A 112 9.72 -12.97 5.18
N LYS A 113 9.08 -11.83 5.49
CA LYS A 113 9.48 -10.52 4.97
C LYS A 113 10.81 -10.05 5.55
N LEU A 114 11.03 -10.19 6.85
CA LEU A 114 12.31 -9.83 7.49
C LEU A 114 13.47 -10.74 7.06
N GLY A 115 13.20 -11.91 6.52
CA GLY A 115 14.20 -12.79 5.91
C GLY A 115 14.66 -12.37 4.51
N GLN A 116 14.07 -11.32 3.92
CA GLN A 116 14.50 -10.79 2.62
C GLN A 116 15.77 -9.94 2.78
N ASP A 117 16.67 -10.02 1.80
CA ASP A 117 17.77 -9.06 1.72
C ASP A 117 17.31 -7.68 1.20
N LEU A 118 18.20 -6.69 1.34
CA LEU A 118 17.93 -5.31 0.94
C LEU A 118 17.54 -5.19 -0.54
N GLY A 119 18.25 -5.92 -1.42
CA GLY A 119 17.99 -5.90 -2.87
C GLY A 119 16.61 -6.47 -3.20
N GLN A 120 16.26 -7.60 -2.60
CA GLN A 120 14.95 -8.21 -2.75
C GLN A 120 13.83 -7.27 -2.30
N THR A 121 13.98 -6.65 -1.13
CA THR A 121 12.99 -5.76 -0.55
C THR A 121 12.75 -4.52 -1.42
N ILE A 122 13.83 -3.86 -1.86
CA ILE A 122 13.69 -2.63 -2.67
C ILE A 122 13.11 -2.91 -4.05
N ILE A 123 13.54 -4.01 -4.72
CA ILE A 123 13.03 -4.38 -6.04
C ILE A 123 11.53 -4.71 -5.95
N ARG A 124 11.11 -5.49 -4.97
CA ARG A 124 9.69 -5.80 -4.73
C ARG A 124 8.87 -4.53 -4.44
N GLY A 125 9.46 -3.59 -3.69
CA GLY A 125 8.86 -2.28 -3.47
C GLY A 125 8.69 -1.47 -4.76
N ILE A 126 9.69 -1.47 -5.64
CA ILE A 126 9.64 -0.76 -6.94
C ILE A 126 8.49 -1.29 -7.79
N PHE A 127 8.39 -2.60 -7.99
CA PHE A 127 7.31 -3.17 -8.80
C PHE A 127 5.92 -2.92 -8.20
N CYS A 128 5.78 -2.96 -6.89
CA CYS A 128 4.53 -2.56 -6.24
C CYS A 128 4.20 -1.08 -6.51
N GLY A 129 5.18 -0.18 -6.39
CA GLY A 129 4.99 1.24 -6.69
C GLY A 129 4.52 1.50 -8.12
N VAL A 130 5.09 0.80 -9.11
CA VAL A 130 4.64 0.85 -10.52
C VAL A 130 3.17 0.44 -10.63
N LEU A 131 2.78 -0.70 -10.05
CA LEU A 131 1.40 -1.19 -10.13
C LEU A 131 0.41 -0.27 -9.40
N MET A 132 0.81 0.30 -8.27
CA MET A 132 -0.02 1.28 -7.55
C MET A 132 -0.25 2.55 -8.36
N TYR A 133 0.80 3.08 -9.02
CA TYR A 133 0.62 4.21 -9.94
C TYR A 133 -0.32 3.86 -11.09
N LEU A 134 -0.10 2.71 -11.76
CA LEU A 134 -0.96 2.27 -12.86
C LEU A 134 -2.42 2.09 -12.44
N ALA A 135 -2.68 1.47 -11.29
CA ALA A 135 -4.04 1.29 -10.76
C ALA A 135 -4.77 2.63 -10.62
N VAL A 136 -4.11 3.62 -9.99
CA VAL A 136 -4.72 4.93 -9.71
C VAL A 136 -4.78 5.80 -10.97
N SER A 137 -3.77 5.78 -11.85
CA SER A 137 -3.78 6.55 -13.10
C SER A 137 -4.85 6.05 -14.06
N ILE A 138 -5.03 4.73 -14.22
CA ILE A 138 -6.10 4.16 -15.04
C ILE A 138 -7.46 4.60 -14.50
N TYR A 139 -7.66 4.54 -13.18
CA TYR A 139 -8.89 5.02 -12.56
C TYR A 139 -9.13 6.50 -12.85
N ARG A 140 -8.12 7.35 -12.63
CA ARG A 140 -8.21 8.81 -12.84
C ARG A 140 -8.47 9.16 -14.30
N ASP A 141 -7.72 8.54 -15.22
CA ASP A 141 -7.69 8.96 -16.62
C ASP A 141 -8.82 8.34 -17.46
N LYS A 142 -9.32 7.16 -17.05
CA LYS A 142 -10.34 6.39 -17.80
C LYS A 142 -11.65 6.22 -17.03
N ASN A 143 -11.75 6.70 -15.80
CA ASN A 143 -12.90 6.54 -14.91
C ASN A 143 -13.38 5.07 -14.82
N THR A 144 -12.43 4.13 -14.73
CA THR A 144 -12.71 2.70 -14.65
C THR A 144 -11.96 2.06 -13.49
N VAL A 145 -12.56 1.06 -12.87
CA VAL A 145 -11.98 0.32 -11.75
C VAL A 145 -11.07 -0.84 -12.19
N VAL A 146 -11.02 -1.12 -13.49
CA VAL A 146 -10.28 -2.27 -14.04
C VAL A 146 -8.82 -2.28 -13.60
N GLY A 147 -8.13 -1.12 -13.65
CA GLY A 147 -6.76 -1.00 -13.17
C GLY A 147 -6.61 -1.43 -11.70
N ILE A 148 -7.55 -1.04 -10.84
CA ILE A 148 -7.53 -1.41 -9.41
C ILE A 148 -7.74 -2.92 -9.25
N LEU A 149 -8.76 -3.48 -9.92
CA LEU A 149 -9.14 -4.89 -9.79
C LEU A 149 -8.08 -5.87 -10.31
N PHE A 150 -7.17 -5.43 -11.19
CA PHE A 150 -6.08 -6.27 -11.68
C PHE A 150 -4.74 -5.94 -11.03
N CYS A 151 -4.34 -4.67 -10.92
CA CYS A 151 -3.02 -4.33 -10.38
C CYS A 151 -2.87 -4.72 -8.89
N VAL A 152 -3.95 -4.60 -8.09
CA VAL A 152 -3.88 -4.95 -6.66
C VAL A 152 -3.67 -6.45 -6.45
N PRO A 153 -4.47 -7.37 -7.02
CA PRO A 153 -4.19 -8.80 -6.89
C PRO A 153 -2.82 -9.19 -7.45
N VAL A 154 -2.41 -8.60 -8.57
CA VAL A 154 -1.11 -8.90 -9.18
C VAL A 154 0.05 -8.58 -8.24
N PHE A 155 0.09 -7.39 -7.60
CA PHE A 155 1.21 -7.08 -6.71
C PHE A 155 1.22 -8.00 -5.47
N ILE A 156 0.04 -8.36 -4.94
CA ILE A 156 -0.06 -9.25 -3.78
C ILE A 156 0.41 -10.67 -4.13
N LEU A 157 -0.09 -11.23 -5.23
CA LEU A 157 0.22 -12.60 -5.63
C LEU A 157 1.66 -12.76 -6.12
N ALA A 158 2.24 -11.73 -6.75
CA ALA A 158 3.64 -11.69 -7.14
C ALA A 158 4.60 -11.51 -5.94
N GLY A 159 4.07 -11.24 -4.74
CA GLY A 159 4.88 -11.01 -3.54
C GLY A 159 5.60 -9.66 -3.54
N PHE A 160 5.06 -8.66 -4.23
CA PHE A 160 5.61 -7.30 -4.21
C PHE A 160 5.23 -6.60 -2.89
N GLU A 161 6.09 -5.65 -2.47
CA GLU A 161 6.02 -5.07 -1.14
C GLU A 161 5.31 -3.71 -1.15
N HIS A 162 4.17 -3.64 -0.45
CA HIS A 162 3.39 -2.42 -0.29
C HIS A 162 3.59 -1.84 1.12
N SER A 163 4.19 -0.67 1.23
CA SER A 163 4.61 -0.07 2.51
C SER A 163 3.46 0.08 3.52
N ILE A 164 2.31 0.57 3.11
CA ILE A 164 1.18 0.82 4.01
C ILE A 164 0.50 -0.49 4.45
N ALA A 165 0.43 -1.50 3.57
CA ALA A 165 -0.03 -2.82 3.95
C ALA A 165 0.94 -3.49 4.94
N ASN A 166 2.25 -3.32 4.74
CA ASN A 166 3.27 -3.82 5.66
C ASN A 166 3.17 -3.18 7.04
N MET A 167 2.92 -1.86 7.14
CA MET A 167 2.67 -1.21 8.43
C MET A 167 1.52 -1.89 9.18
N PHE A 168 0.44 -2.26 8.48
CA PHE A 168 -0.68 -3.01 9.05
C PHE A 168 -0.27 -4.42 9.46
N TYR A 169 0.43 -5.17 8.57
CA TYR A 169 0.83 -6.56 8.87
C TYR A 169 1.78 -6.65 10.06
N PHE A 170 2.80 -5.80 10.14
CA PHE A 170 3.72 -5.77 11.28
C PHE A 170 3.01 -5.39 12.58
N ALA A 171 2.07 -4.45 12.55
CA ALA A 171 1.26 -4.13 13.72
C ALA A 171 0.32 -5.27 14.13
N ALA A 172 -0.33 -5.95 13.17
CA ALA A 172 -1.15 -7.13 13.43
C ALA A 172 -0.31 -8.31 13.95
N ALA A 173 0.94 -8.45 13.50
CA ALA A 173 1.91 -9.40 14.05
C ALA A 173 2.38 -9.03 15.47
N GLY A 174 2.18 -7.77 15.91
CA GLY A 174 2.75 -7.26 17.16
C GLY A 174 4.28 -7.08 17.10
N SER A 175 4.83 -6.96 15.92
CA SER A 175 6.27 -6.86 15.68
C SER A 175 6.70 -5.40 15.59
N PHE A 176 7.46 -4.94 16.58
CA PHE A 176 7.96 -3.56 16.71
C PHE A 176 9.45 -3.60 17.04
N SER A 177 10.29 -3.67 16.03
CA SER A 177 11.75 -3.64 16.17
C SER A 177 12.37 -2.59 15.25
N LEU A 178 13.64 -2.30 15.46
CA LEU A 178 14.39 -1.41 14.55
C LEU A 178 14.44 -2.01 13.13
N ASP A 179 14.55 -3.33 12.99
CA ASP A 179 14.57 -4.01 11.69
C ASP A 179 13.26 -3.80 10.94
N VAL A 180 12.11 -3.82 11.64
CA VAL A 180 10.80 -3.50 11.06
C VAL A 180 10.75 -2.06 10.54
N VAL A 181 11.28 -1.10 11.32
CA VAL A 181 11.33 0.31 10.89
C VAL A 181 12.19 0.47 9.64
N ILE A 182 13.36 -0.15 9.63
CA ILE A 182 14.28 -0.14 8.47
C ILE A 182 13.61 -0.80 7.26
N TYR A 183 13.01 -1.98 7.44
CA TYR A 183 12.30 -2.68 6.39
C TYR A 183 11.20 -1.82 5.77
N ILE A 184 10.34 -1.22 6.58
CA ILE A 184 9.26 -0.34 6.10
C ILE A 184 9.84 0.87 5.36
N ALA A 185 10.92 1.48 5.85
CA ALA A 185 11.57 2.62 5.20
C ALA A 185 12.11 2.25 3.80
N ILE A 186 12.71 1.07 3.66
CA ILE A 186 13.20 0.52 2.37
C ILE A 186 12.02 0.30 1.42
N VAL A 187 10.91 -0.27 1.90
CA VAL A 187 9.72 -0.48 1.07
C VAL A 187 9.08 0.85 0.67
N VAL A 188 9.01 1.86 1.56
CA VAL A 188 8.57 3.22 1.22
C VAL A 188 9.43 3.80 0.10
N LEU A 189 10.75 3.66 0.19
CA LEU A 189 11.68 4.11 -0.85
C LEU A 189 11.44 3.38 -2.18
N GLY A 190 11.31 2.05 -2.15
CA GLY A 190 10.98 1.26 -3.34
C GLY A 190 9.65 1.68 -3.98
N ASN A 191 8.58 1.84 -3.17
CA ASN A 191 7.28 2.31 -3.67
C ASN A 191 7.37 3.72 -4.26
N THR A 192 8.20 4.60 -3.68
CA THR A 192 8.45 5.96 -4.20
C THR A 192 9.10 5.90 -5.58
N ILE A 193 10.20 5.16 -5.71
CA ILE A 193 10.93 5.00 -6.97
C ILE A 193 10.00 4.43 -8.04
N GLY A 194 9.32 3.32 -7.74
CA GLY A 194 8.43 2.65 -8.68
C GLY A 194 7.22 3.50 -9.07
N GLY A 195 6.59 4.18 -8.11
CA GLY A 195 5.44 5.04 -8.37
C GLY A 195 5.79 6.23 -9.27
N MET A 196 7.01 6.77 -9.17
CA MET A 196 7.47 7.90 -9.98
C MET A 196 8.08 7.46 -11.31
N LEU A 197 8.50 6.20 -11.46
CA LEU A 197 9.23 5.70 -12.63
C LEU A 197 8.40 5.86 -13.92
N VAL A 198 7.16 5.37 -13.92
CA VAL A 198 6.31 5.40 -15.12
C VAL A 198 5.97 6.83 -15.55
N PRO A 199 5.52 7.75 -14.66
CA PRO A 199 5.27 9.13 -15.07
C PRO A 199 6.52 9.85 -15.57
N PHE A 200 7.70 9.63 -14.95
CA PHE A 200 8.95 10.21 -15.48
C PHE A 200 9.27 9.71 -16.88
N LEU A 201 9.19 8.40 -17.12
CA LEU A 201 9.39 7.85 -18.46
C LEU A 201 8.36 8.36 -19.47
N ALA A 202 7.12 8.55 -19.04
CA ALA A 202 6.05 9.08 -19.89
C ALA A 202 6.29 10.54 -20.30
N MET A 203 6.95 11.35 -19.47
CA MET A 203 7.33 12.73 -19.80
C MET A 203 8.38 12.81 -20.91
N VAL A 204 9.26 11.80 -21.01
CA VAL A 204 10.31 11.72 -22.03
C VAL A 204 9.78 11.15 -23.34
N LYS A 205 8.64 10.45 -23.32
CA LYS A 205 8.05 9.85 -24.52
C LYS A 205 7.64 10.94 -25.52
N PRO A 206 8.00 10.80 -26.82
CA PRO A 206 7.55 11.73 -27.86
C PRO A 206 6.02 11.82 -27.87
N LYS A 207 5.47 13.04 -27.94
CA LYS A 207 4.03 13.22 -28.12
C LYS A 207 3.61 12.53 -29.43
N GLN A 208 2.81 11.49 -29.35
CA GLN A 208 2.16 10.93 -30.53
C GLN A 208 1.27 12.03 -31.12
N LYS A 209 1.50 12.37 -32.40
CA LYS A 209 0.67 13.30 -33.17
C LYS A 209 -0.69 12.70 -33.42
#